data_9a6723683da902228ca5dd9aa8ff1066
#
_entry.id   9a6723683da902228ca5dd9aa8ff1066
#
_cell.length_a   1.000
_cell.length_b   1.000
_cell.length_c   1.000
_cell.angle_alpha   90.00
_cell.angle_beta   90.00
_cell.angle_gamma   90.00
#
_symmetry.space_group_name_H-M   'P 1'
#
loop_
_entity.id
_entity.type
_entity.pdbx_description
1 polymer ?
#
loop_
_entity_poly.entity_id
_entity_poly.type
_entity_poly.pdbx_seq_one_letter_code
_entity_poly.pdbx_strand_id
1 'polypeptide(L)'
;MTQFQPTRFNYLPPVIKNLLIINGLVFLATLAFPGLLEKFALYFPTSPDFQPYQIVTHMFTHADLGHIFFNMFSLWMFGAVLENVWGPKRFLIFYLITGLGAAFLHMGFNAYELYTAVGTLNPDVIITGETISGNYSQHQLQEIISSFAPTVGASGAVYGILVAFGLLFPNTLIYLYFLLPIKAKYLMIIFIAIEVYMDL
;
A
#
# COMPACT_ATOMS: atom_id res chain seq x y z
N MET A 1 14.65 -35.91 -24.06
CA MET A 1 13.23 -35.73 -23.68
C MET A 1 13.20 -35.10 -22.31
N THR A 2 12.95 -33.81 -22.25
CA THR A 2 12.76 -33.10 -20.99
C THR A 2 11.39 -33.49 -20.44
N GLN A 3 11.37 -34.30 -19.39
CA GLN A 3 10.14 -34.64 -18.68
C GLN A 3 9.60 -33.33 -18.05
N PHE A 4 8.46 -32.87 -18.56
CA PHE A 4 7.67 -31.82 -17.93
C PHE A 4 7.10 -32.40 -16.63
N GLN A 5 7.79 -32.16 -15.52
CA GLN A 5 7.21 -32.41 -14.20
C GLN A 5 6.32 -31.22 -13.88
N PRO A 6 5.00 -31.40 -13.69
CA PRO A 6 4.15 -30.30 -13.20
C PRO A 6 4.68 -29.87 -11.83
N THR A 7 5.17 -28.65 -11.74
CA THR A 7 5.59 -28.07 -10.47
C THR A 7 4.37 -28.03 -9.55
N ARG A 8 4.47 -28.71 -8.39
CA ARG A 8 3.41 -28.76 -7.40
C ARG A 8 3.10 -27.35 -6.93
N PHE A 9 1.83 -26.93 -6.99
CA PHE A 9 1.41 -25.63 -6.51
C PHE A 9 1.81 -25.44 -5.04
N ASN A 10 2.52 -24.36 -4.75
CA ASN A 10 2.96 -24.03 -3.39
C ASN A 10 1.98 -23.00 -2.80
N TYR A 11 1.22 -23.38 -1.78
CA TYR A 11 0.28 -22.50 -1.09
C TYR A 11 0.95 -21.37 -0.32
N LEU A 12 2.21 -21.52 0.06
CA LEU A 12 2.99 -20.52 0.78
C LEU A 12 4.39 -20.40 0.16
N PRO A 13 4.48 -19.82 -1.05
CA PRO A 13 5.74 -19.70 -1.75
C PRO A 13 6.71 -18.76 -1.02
N PRO A 14 8.03 -18.84 -1.27
CA PRO A 14 9.04 -18.28 -0.39
C PRO A 14 8.98 -16.76 -0.23
N VAL A 15 8.66 -15.99 -1.27
CA VAL A 15 8.58 -14.53 -1.15
C VAL A 15 7.35 -14.13 -0.35
N ILE A 16 6.19 -14.71 -0.66
CA ILE A 16 4.96 -14.50 0.11
C ILE A 16 5.18 -14.82 1.59
N LYS A 17 5.76 -15.99 1.89
CA LYS A 17 6.06 -16.36 3.27
C LYS A 17 6.89 -15.30 3.99
N ASN A 18 7.97 -14.85 3.36
CA ASN A 18 8.86 -13.86 3.96
C ASN A 18 8.19 -12.50 4.13
N LEU A 19 7.41 -12.04 3.14
CA LEU A 19 6.66 -10.80 3.24
C LEU A 19 5.63 -10.84 4.38
N LEU A 20 4.88 -11.94 4.53
CA LEU A 20 3.95 -12.11 5.65
C LEU A 20 4.66 -12.05 7.01
N ILE A 21 5.80 -12.73 7.14
CA ILE A 21 6.60 -12.73 8.37
C ILE A 21 7.14 -11.33 8.68
N ILE A 22 7.72 -10.63 7.69
CA ILE A 22 8.28 -9.28 7.88
C ILE A 22 7.18 -8.32 8.32
N ASN A 23 6.04 -8.29 7.62
CA ASN A 23 4.93 -7.41 7.97
C ASN A 23 4.38 -7.72 9.38
N GLY A 24 4.23 -9.00 9.72
CA GLY A 24 3.82 -9.41 11.06
C GLY A 24 4.79 -8.99 12.16
N LEU A 25 6.08 -9.14 11.93
CA LEU A 25 7.11 -8.72 12.89
C LEU A 25 7.17 -7.19 13.04
N VAL A 26 7.09 -6.44 11.94
CA VAL A 26 7.04 -4.96 11.99
C VAL A 26 5.79 -4.51 12.73
N PHE A 27 4.63 -5.09 12.46
CA PHE A 27 3.38 -4.75 13.15
C PHE A 27 3.48 -5.00 14.67
N LEU A 28 3.99 -6.16 15.07
CA LEU A 28 4.23 -6.46 16.49
C LEU A 28 5.22 -5.48 17.13
N ALA A 29 6.25 -5.08 16.40
CA ALA A 29 7.22 -4.09 16.87
C ALA A 29 6.58 -2.70 17.05
N THR A 30 5.70 -2.26 16.13
CA THR A 30 5.00 -0.97 16.27
C THR A 30 4.02 -0.98 17.45
N LEU A 31 3.42 -2.12 17.78
CA LEU A 31 2.60 -2.26 18.98
C LEU A 31 3.43 -2.24 20.28
N ALA A 32 4.63 -2.82 20.25
CA ALA A 32 5.50 -2.92 21.43
C ALA A 32 6.27 -1.63 21.73
N PHE A 33 6.60 -0.84 20.71
CA PHE A 33 7.43 0.37 20.82
C PHE A 33 6.66 1.59 20.31
N PRO A 34 6.05 2.40 21.20
CA PRO A 34 5.40 3.65 20.84
C PRO A 34 6.33 4.57 20.04
N GLY A 35 5.81 5.20 19.00
CA GLY A 35 6.59 6.09 18.13
C GLY A 35 7.33 5.37 16.98
N LEU A 36 7.34 4.05 16.93
CA LEU A 36 7.97 3.33 15.82
C LEU A 36 7.11 3.41 14.53
N LEU A 37 5.79 3.45 14.69
CA LEU A 37 4.87 3.60 13.58
C LEU A 37 5.13 4.93 12.85
N GLU A 38 5.20 6.05 13.59
CA GLU A 38 5.47 7.38 13.07
C GLU A 38 6.84 7.46 12.39
N LYS A 39 7.84 6.80 12.94
CA LYS A 39 9.19 6.75 12.34
C LYS A 39 9.22 6.03 11.00
N PHE A 40 8.41 4.99 10.84
CA PHE A 40 8.42 4.16 9.63
C PHE A 40 7.37 4.59 8.59
N ALA A 41 6.36 5.37 8.99
CA ALA A 41 5.38 5.95 8.10
C ALA A 41 6.03 6.91 7.09
N LEU A 42 5.48 7.00 5.89
CA LEU A 42 5.96 7.89 4.85
C LEU A 42 5.29 9.25 4.99
N TYR A 43 6.09 10.26 5.27
CA TYR A 43 5.67 11.65 5.27
C TYR A 43 5.94 12.34 3.93
N PHE A 44 5.26 13.45 3.69
CA PHE A 44 5.51 14.28 2.52
C PHE A 44 6.94 14.85 2.57
N PRO A 45 7.67 14.96 1.42
CA PRO A 45 9.09 15.29 1.42
C PRO A 45 9.49 16.63 2.05
N THR A 46 8.57 17.60 2.14
CA THR A 46 8.82 18.89 2.82
C THR A 46 8.40 18.88 4.29
N SER A 47 7.80 17.81 4.77
CA SER A 47 7.52 17.64 6.20
C SER A 47 8.81 17.51 7.01
N PRO A 48 8.89 18.13 8.21
CA PRO A 48 10.05 17.98 9.10
C PRO A 48 10.27 16.52 9.55
N ASP A 49 9.24 15.68 9.50
CA ASP A 49 9.29 14.28 9.90
C ASP A 49 9.70 13.32 8.77
N PHE A 50 9.88 13.84 7.54
CA PHE A 50 10.30 13.03 6.41
C PHE A 50 11.72 12.51 6.56
N GLN A 51 11.88 11.21 6.32
CA GLN A 51 13.18 10.55 6.23
C GLN A 51 13.23 9.65 4.98
N PRO A 52 14.33 9.63 4.20
CA PRO A 52 14.39 8.88 2.94
C PRO A 52 14.10 7.38 3.04
N TYR A 53 14.40 6.73 4.18
CA TYR A 53 14.12 5.31 4.37
C TYR A 53 12.62 5.01 4.44
N GLN A 54 11.78 6.00 4.75
CA GLN A 54 10.32 5.86 4.82
C GLN A 54 9.70 5.47 3.47
N ILE A 55 10.36 5.82 2.36
CA ILE A 55 9.96 5.38 1.00
C ILE A 55 9.87 3.84 0.91
N VAL A 56 10.61 3.12 1.75
CA VAL A 56 10.58 1.65 1.79
C VAL A 56 9.86 1.13 3.04
N THR A 57 10.11 1.72 4.21
CA THR A 57 9.60 1.17 5.48
C THR A 57 8.09 1.25 5.59
N HIS A 58 7.44 2.28 5.02
CA HIS A 58 5.98 2.43 5.04
C HIS A 58 5.26 1.21 4.46
N MET A 59 5.85 0.54 3.46
CA MET A 59 5.27 -0.66 2.82
C MET A 59 5.10 -1.84 3.78
N PHE A 60 5.77 -1.81 4.92
CA PHE A 60 5.74 -2.87 5.94
C PHE A 60 5.04 -2.44 7.23
N THR A 61 4.60 -1.19 7.30
CA THR A 61 3.97 -0.59 8.48
C THR A 61 2.45 -0.56 8.30
N HIS A 62 1.70 -0.87 9.35
CA HIS A 62 0.23 -0.91 9.31
C HIS A 62 -0.36 -0.21 10.51
N ALA A 63 -1.42 0.59 10.30
CA ALA A 63 -2.03 1.41 11.33
C ALA A 63 -2.79 0.57 12.38
N ASP A 64 -3.48 -0.49 11.94
CA ASP A 64 -4.34 -1.30 12.80
C ASP A 64 -4.41 -2.76 12.35
N LEU A 65 -5.05 -3.60 13.19
CA LEU A 65 -5.18 -5.03 12.96
C LEU A 65 -6.00 -5.37 11.70
N GLY A 66 -7.04 -4.58 11.40
CA GLY A 66 -7.85 -4.77 10.20
C GLY A 66 -7.03 -4.49 8.94
N HIS A 67 -6.28 -3.38 8.96
CA HIS A 67 -5.41 -2.96 7.88
C HIS A 67 -4.37 -4.04 7.53
N ILE A 68 -3.61 -4.55 8.52
CA ILE A 68 -2.65 -5.63 8.25
C ILE A 68 -3.33 -6.92 7.82
N PHE A 69 -4.47 -7.28 8.43
CA PHE A 69 -5.19 -8.50 8.08
C PHE A 69 -5.60 -8.52 6.60
N PHE A 70 -6.27 -7.45 6.12
CA PHE A 70 -6.72 -7.40 4.73
C PHE A 70 -5.57 -7.33 3.73
N ASN A 71 -4.50 -6.60 4.04
CA ASN A 71 -3.31 -6.58 3.21
C ASN A 71 -2.66 -7.97 3.12
N MET A 72 -2.42 -8.63 4.23
CA MET A 72 -1.74 -9.94 4.28
C MET A 72 -2.60 -11.06 3.69
N PHE A 73 -3.91 -11.01 3.92
CA PHE A 73 -4.84 -11.96 3.33
C PHE A 73 -4.87 -11.84 1.80
N SER A 74 -4.96 -10.62 1.27
CA SER A 74 -4.94 -10.35 -0.17
C SER A 74 -3.59 -10.72 -0.80
N LEU A 75 -2.49 -10.34 -0.14
CA LEU A 75 -1.13 -10.70 -0.55
C LEU A 75 -0.96 -12.21 -0.64
N TRP A 76 -1.42 -12.96 0.36
CA TRP A 76 -1.36 -14.42 0.36
C TRP A 76 -2.24 -15.02 -0.73
N MET A 77 -3.52 -14.63 -0.81
CA MET A 77 -4.50 -15.25 -1.69
C MET A 77 -4.15 -15.04 -3.17
N PHE A 78 -3.83 -13.81 -3.56
CA PHE A 78 -3.55 -13.46 -4.96
C PHE A 78 -2.05 -13.55 -5.30
N GLY A 79 -1.20 -13.12 -4.39
CA GLY A 79 0.23 -13.10 -4.58
C GLY A 79 0.84 -14.49 -4.67
N ALA A 80 0.34 -15.47 -3.91
CA ALA A 80 0.82 -16.85 -4.01
C ALA A 80 0.60 -17.43 -5.41
N VAL A 81 -0.53 -17.13 -6.05
CA VAL A 81 -0.78 -17.56 -7.44
C VAL A 81 0.21 -16.92 -8.40
N LEU A 82 0.42 -15.61 -8.28
CA LEU A 82 1.35 -14.88 -9.15
C LEU A 82 2.80 -15.34 -8.94
N GLU A 83 3.23 -15.58 -7.69
CA GLU A 83 4.58 -16.10 -7.43
C GLU A 83 4.78 -17.51 -8.01
N ASN A 84 3.77 -18.38 -7.93
CA ASN A 84 3.84 -19.71 -8.58
C ASN A 84 3.96 -19.61 -10.10
N VAL A 85 3.33 -18.62 -10.74
CA VAL A 85 3.34 -18.43 -12.21
C VAL A 85 4.62 -17.72 -12.67
N TRP A 86 5.03 -16.67 -11.98
CA TRP A 86 6.16 -15.81 -12.41
C TRP A 86 7.52 -16.24 -11.85
N GLY A 87 7.49 -17.02 -10.77
CA GLY A 87 8.64 -17.33 -9.94
C GLY A 87 9.00 -16.20 -8.96
N PRO A 88 9.79 -16.51 -7.92
CA PRO A 88 10.02 -15.64 -6.77
C PRO A 88 10.68 -14.29 -7.16
N LYS A 89 11.67 -14.31 -8.04
CA LYS A 89 12.41 -13.11 -8.42
C LYS A 89 11.52 -12.08 -9.13
N ARG A 90 10.72 -12.50 -10.11
CA ARG A 90 9.84 -11.59 -10.87
C ARG A 90 8.72 -11.06 -9.99
N PHE A 91 8.16 -11.92 -9.13
CA PHE A 91 7.13 -11.54 -8.18
C PHE A 91 7.65 -10.47 -7.20
N LEU A 92 8.82 -10.68 -6.59
CA LEU A 92 9.41 -9.71 -5.66
C LEU A 92 9.69 -8.36 -6.33
N ILE A 93 10.25 -8.37 -7.53
CA ILE A 93 10.50 -7.13 -8.29
C ILE A 93 9.19 -6.41 -8.57
N PHE A 94 8.15 -7.13 -9.00
CA PHE A 94 6.83 -6.55 -9.26
C PHE A 94 6.23 -5.94 -7.99
N TYR A 95 6.25 -6.67 -6.86
CA TYR A 95 5.78 -6.18 -5.56
C TYR A 95 6.46 -4.86 -5.15
N LEU A 96 7.78 -4.80 -5.24
CA LEU A 96 8.54 -3.60 -4.88
C LEU A 96 8.26 -2.44 -5.84
N ILE A 97 8.24 -2.68 -7.15
CA ILE A 97 7.98 -1.62 -8.14
C ILE A 97 6.56 -1.06 -7.98
N THR A 98 5.56 -1.90 -7.78
CA THR A 98 4.18 -1.43 -7.61
C THR A 98 3.98 -0.69 -6.30
N GLY A 99 4.57 -1.15 -5.19
CA GLY A 99 4.51 -0.46 -3.90
C GLY A 99 5.23 0.89 -3.91
N LEU A 100 6.45 0.94 -4.42
CA LEU A 100 7.20 2.19 -4.57
C LEU A 100 6.52 3.13 -5.58
N GLY A 101 6.03 2.59 -6.70
CA GLY A 101 5.31 3.37 -7.71
C GLY A 101 4.04 4.02 -7.14
N ALA A 102 3.27 3.28 -6.33
CA ALA A 102 2.10 3.82 -5.65
C ALA A 102 2.48 4.95 -4.67
N ALA A 103 3.56 4.78 -3.90
CA ALA A 103 4.06 5.83 -3.00
C ALA A 103 4.45 7.11 -3.75
N PHE A 104 5.15 6.99 -4.88
CA PHE A 104 5.51 8.15 -5.70
C PHE A 104 4.29 8.82 -6.34
N LEU A 105 3.30 8.04 -6.81
CA LEU A 105 2.05 8.59 -7.33
C LEU A 105 1.26 9.32 -6.25
N HIS A 106 1.13 8.74 -5.06
CA HIS A 106 0.47 9.37 -3.93
C HIS A 106 1.17 10.69 -3.51
N MET A 107 2.49 10.66 -3.36
CA MET A 107 3.25 11.90 -3.09
C MET A 107 3.09 12.95 -4.19
N GLY A 108 3.04 12.52 -5.45
CA GLY A 108 2.81 13.41 -6.60
C GLY A 108 1.41 14.02 -6.60
N PHE A 109 0.40 13.25 -6.23
CA PHE A 109 -0.97 13.73 -6.08
C PHE A 109 -1.08 14.73 -4.93
N ASN A 110 -0.56 14.40 -3.75
CA ASN A 110 -0.50 15.31 -2.61
C ASN A 110 0.25 16.61 -2.95
N ALA A 111 1.34 16.54 -3.73
CA ALA A 111 2.06 17.72 -4.19
C ALA A 111 1.20 18.59 -5.11
N TYR A 112 0.43 17.98 -5.99
CA TYR A 112 -0.48 18.70 -6.90
C TYR A 112 -1.60 19.39 -6.10
N GLU A 113 -2.26 18.71 -5.18
CA GLU A 113 -3.32 19.26 -4.32
C GLU A 113 -2.79 20.39 -3.46
N LEU A 114 -1.70 20.17 -2.75
CA LEU A 114 -1.06 21.19 -1.92
C LEU A 114 -0.70 22.44 -2.74
N TYR A 115 -0.08 22.26 -3.91
CA TYR A 115 0.32 23.38 -4.76
C TYR A 115 -0.90 24.13 -5.30
N THR A 116 -1.96 23.45 -5.71
CA THR A 116 -3.17 24.11 -6.22
C THR A 116 -3.93 24.87 -5.13
N ALA A 117 -3.92 24.38 -3.90
CA ALA A 117 -4.59 25.00 -2.76
C ALA A 117 -3.81 26.19 -2.18
N VAL A 118 -2.48 26.07 -2.09
CA VAL A 118 -1.63 26.98 -1.29
C VAL A 118 -0.61 27.75 -2.13
N GLY A 119 -0.30 27.29 -3.35
CA GLY A 119 0.66 27.91 -4.26
C GLY A 119 2.14 27.57 -3.95
N THR A 120 2.39 26.68 -2.99
CA THR A 120 3.73 26.25 -2.59
C THR A 120 3.73 24.82 -2.08
N LEU A 121 4.85 24.11 -2.24
CA LEU A 121 5.06 22.78 -1.65
C LEU A 121 5.68 22.84 -0.24
N ASN A 122 6.04 24.02 0.22
CA ASN A 122 6.61 24.23 1.55
C ASN A 122 5.88 25.39 2.23
N PRO A 123 4.63 25.16 2.72
CA PRO A 123 3.86 26.19 3.39
C PRO A 123 4.51 26.60 4.71
N ASP A 124 4.46 27.91 5.01
CA ASP A 124 4.94 28.45 6.28
C ASP A 124 3.86 28.24 7.36
N VAL A 125 3.97 27.13 8.06
CA VAL A 125 3.02 26.70 9.09
C VAL A 125 3.75 26.28 10.36
N ILE A 126 3.09 26.50 11.49
CA ILE A 126 3.52 26.02 12.81
C ILE A 126 2.73 24.73 13.11
N ILE A 127 3.44 23.63 13.28
CA ILE A 127 2.86 22.34 13.66
C ILE A 127 3.08 22.14 15.15
N THR A 128 2.00 22.00 15.93
CA THR A 128 2.05 21.73 17.37
C THR A 128 1.14 20.56 17.70
N GLY A 129 1.73 19.37 17.83
CA GLY A 129 0.98 18.12 17.95
C GLY A 129 0.10 17.87 16.73
N GLU A 130 -1.22 17.74 16.93
CA GLU A 130 -2.20 17.53 15.86
C GLU A 130 -2.72 18.85 15.24
N THR A 131 -2.25 20.02 15.69
CA THR A 131 -2.73 21.30 15.21
C THR A 131 -1.72 21.95 14.26
N ILE A 132 -2.24 22.46 13.15
CA ILE A 132 -1.48 23.27 12.18
C ILE A 132 -2.05 24.68 12.17
N SER A 133 -1.22 25.69 12.29
CA SER A 133 -1.58 27.09 12.22
C SER A 133 -0.65 27.86 11.30
N GLY A 134 -1.20 28.86 10.60
CA GLY A 134 -0.48 29.70 9.65
C GLY A 134 -1.40 30.79 9.09
N ASN A 135 -0.89 31.62 8.21
CA ASN A 135 -1.66 32.69 7.56
C ASN A 135 -2.41 32.14 6.33
N TYR A 136 -3.24 31.11 6.54
CA TYR A 136 -3.99 30.39 5.51
C TYR A 136 -5.47 30.31 5.88
N SER A 137 -6.34 30.19 4.88
CA SER A 137 -7.76 29.91 5.10
C SER A 137 -7.96 28.52 5.72
N GLN A 138 -9.15 28.28 6.29
CA GLN A 138 -9.47 26.97 6.88
C GLN A 138 -9.37 25.82 5.85
N HIS A 139 -9.82 26.06 4.61
CA HIS A 139 -9.69 25.10 3.53
C HIS A 139 -8.20 24.80 3.22
N GLN A 140 -7.36 25.82 3.10
CA GLN A 140 -5.93 25.65 2.85
C GLN A 140 -5.23 24.90 3.98
N LEU A 141 -5.58 25.20 5.25
CA LEU A 141 -5.06 24.45 6.39
C LEU A 141 -5.46 22.98 6.35
N GLN A 142 -6.69 22.68 5.94
CA GLN A 142 -7.16 21.30 5.79
C GLN A 142 -6.35 20.55 4.71
N GLU A 143 -6.09 21.18 3.56
CA GLU A 143 -5.26 20.61 2.50
C GLU A 143 -3.82 20.36 2.94
N ILE A 144 -3.25 21.28 3.74
CA ILE A 144 -1.92 21.10 4.31
C ILE A 144 -1.90 19.91 5.27
N ILE A 145 -2.92 19.78 6.14
CA ILE A 145 -3.05 18.64 7.07
C ILE A 145 -3.14 17.33 6.30
N SER A 146 -4.02 17.25 5.30
CA SER A 146 -4.18 16.05 4.46
C SER A 146 -2.87 15.66 3.76
N SER A 147 -2.19 16.64 3.13
CA SER A 147 -0.95 16.39 2.39
C SER A 147 0.21 15.95 3.27
N PHE A 148 0.21 16.37 4.55
CA PHE A 148 1.27 16.04 5.51
C PHE A 148 0.92 14.81 6.36
N ALA A 149 -0.29 14.27 6.22
CA ALA A 149 -0.68 13.04 6.91
C ALA A 149 0.24 11.87 6.49
N PRO A 150 0.73 11.08 7.45
CA PRO A 150 1.63 9.98 7.14
C PRO A 150 0.90 8.82 6.47
N THR A 151 1.55 8.22 5.47
CA THR A 151 1.05 7.05 4.74
C THR A 151 1.73 5.78 5.22
N VAL A 152 0.97 4.71 5.40
CA VAL A 152 1.44 3.38 5.80
C VAL A 152 0.70 2.28 5.04
N GLY A 153 1.34 1.15 4.86
CA GLY A 153 0.71 -0.06 4.36
C GLY A 153 1.35 -0.65 3.11
N ALA A 154 1.13 -1.94 2.94
CA ALA A 154 1.48 -2.68 1.73
C ALA A 154 0.44 -2.47 0.61
N SER A 155 -0.61 -1.67 0.83
CA SER A 155 -1.79 -1.55 -0.05
C SER A 155 -1.42 -1.24 -1.49
N GLY A 156 -0.51 -0.31 -1.76
CA GLY A 156 -0.07 0.00 -3.11
C GLY A 156 0.49 -1.21 -3.89
N ALA A 157 1.30 -2.05 -3.23
CA ALA A 157 1.77 -3.29 -3.81
C ALA A 157 0.66 -4.34 -3.95
N VAL A 158 -0.24 -4.42 -2.97
CA VAL A 158 -1.39 -5.34 -2.97
C VAL A 158 -2.36 -4.99 -4.09
N TYR A 159 -2.67 -3.71 -4.32
CA TYR A 159 -3.47 -3.29 -5.47
C TYR A 159 -2.83 -3.67 -6.81
N GLY A 160 -1.51 -3.47 -6.94
CA GLY A 160 -0.77 -3.96 -8.11
C GLY A 160 -0.94 -5.47 -8.33
N ILE A 161 -0.86 -6.27 -7.27
CA ILE A 161 -1.10 -7.71 -7.30
C ILE A 161 -2.53 -8.05 -7.73
N LEU A 162 -3.54 -7.36 -7.19
CA LEU A 162 -4.95 -7.55 -7.54
C LEU A 162 -5.21 -7.25 -9.02
N VAL A 163 -4.66 -6.14 -9.52
CA VAL A 163 -4.76 -5.77 -10.94
C VAL A 163 -4.10 -6.83 -11.82
N ALA A 164 -2.87 -7.23 -11.50
CA ALA A 164 -2.16 -8.26 -12.26
C ALA A 164 -2.91 -9.60 -12.26
N PHE A 165 -3.47 -10.01 -11.12
CA PHE A 165 -4.29 -11.22 -11.02
C PHE A 165 -5.55 -11.11 -11.88
N GLY A 166 -6.28 -9.98 -11.81
CA GLY A 166 -7.49 -9.75 -12.59
C GLY A 166 -7.25 -9.74 -14.10
N LEU A 167 -6.09 -9.23 -14.54
CA LEU A 167 -5.68 -9.24 -15.96
C LEU A 167 -5.27 -10.63 -16.45
N LEU A 168 -4.52 -11.38 -15.65
CA LEU A 168 -4.03 -12.70 -16.02
C LEU A 168 -5.11 -13.80 -15.90
N PHE A 169 -6.00 -13.67 -14.93
CA PHE A 169 -7.03 -14.65 -14.61
C PHE A 169 -8.44 -14.07 -14.60
N PRO A 170 -8.89 -13.35 -15.64
CA PRO A 170 -10.09 -12.51 -15.60
C PRO A 170 -11.39 -13.25 -15.31
N ASN A 171 -11.45 -14.52 -15.66
CA ASN A 171 -12.66 -15.35 -15.52
C ASN A 171 -12.61 -16.28 -14.29
N THR A 172 -11.54 -16.25 -13.51
CA THR A 172 -11.45 -17.02 -12.26
C THR A 172 -12.51 -16.53 -11.28
N LEU A 173 -13.27 -17.48 -10.72
CA LEU A 173 -14.27 -17.19 -9.70
C LEU A 173 -13.59 -17.06 -8.34
N ILE A 174 -13.84 -15.93 -7.68
CA ILE A 174 -13.42 -15.63 -6.32
C ILE A 174 -14.69 -15.62 -5.47
N TYR A 175 -14.72 -16.43 -4.42
CA TYR A 175 -15.88 -16.54 -3.53
C TYR A 175 -15.74 -15.53 -2.40
N LEU A 176 -16.44 -14.38 -2.52
CA LEU A 176 -16.54 -13.42 -1.42
C LEU A 176 -17.34 -14.03 -0.28
N TYR A 177 -16.81 -13.96 0.93
CA TYR A 177 -17.40 -14.55 2.13
C TYR A 177 -17.79 -16.04 1.93
N PHE A 178 -17.09 -16.77 1.05
CA PHE A 178 -17.38 -18.17 0.67
C PHE A 178 -18.75 -18.40 0.02
N LEU A 179 -19.53 -17.36 -0.28
CA LEU A 179 -20.91 -17.45 -0.74
C LEU A 179 -21.13 -16.89 -2.15
N LEU A 180 -20.54 -15.73 -2.47
CA LEU A 180 -20.80 -15.01 -3.71
C LEU A 180 -19.65 -15.20 -4.71
N PRO A 181 -19.84 -15.98 -5.78
CA PRO A 181 -18.84 -16.14 -6.84
C PRO A 181 -18.77 -14.87 -7.71
N ILE A 182 -17.67 -14.14 -7.66
CA ILE A 182 -17.41 -12.98 -8.51
C ILE A 182 -16.20 -13.27 -9.39
N LYS A 183 -16.27 -12.96 -10.68
CA LYS A 183 -15.10 -13.07 -11.57
C LYS A 183 -14.04 -12.06 -11.17
N ALA A 184 -12.78 -12.48 -11.20
CA ALA A 184 -11.62 -11.67 -10.80
C ALA A 184 -11.60 -10.28 -11.45
N LYS A 185 -11.93 -10.16 -12.74
CA LYS A 185 -12.01 -8.90 -13.46
C LYS A 185 -13.02 -7.90 -12.86
N TYR A 186 -14.17 -8.38 -12.36
CA TYR A 186 -15.16 -7.50 -11.74
C TYR A 186 -14.73 -7.10 -10.32
N LEU A 187 -14.14 -8.04 -9.57
CA LEU A 187 -13.60 -7.73 -8.25
C LEU A 187 -12.50 -6.66 -8.34
N MET A 188 -11.58 -6.78 -9.31
CA MET A 188 -10.55 -5.77 -9.58
C MET A 188 -11.17 -4.40 -9.87
N ILE A 189 -12.18 -4.33 -10.74
CA ILE A 189 -12.86 -3.05 -11.07
C ILE A 189 -13.51 -2.44 -9.84
N ILE A 190 -14.17 -3.26 -9.01
CA ILE A 190 -14.80 -2.81 -7.77
C ILE A 190 -13.76 -2.22 -6.81
N PHE A 191 -12.62 -2.90 -6.60
CA PHE A 191 -11.56 -2.39 -5.73
C PHE A 191 -10.96 -1.08 -6.23
N ILE A 192 -10.67 -0.96 -7.54
CA ILE A 192 -10.19 0.29 -8.14
C ILE A 192 -11.23 1.42 -7.95
N ALA A 193 -12.51 1.14 -8.18
CA ALA A 193 -13.56 2.14 -8.04
C ALA A 193 -13.74 2.61 -6.59
N ILE A 194 -13.61 1.70 -5.61
CA ILE A 194 -13.65 2.06 -4.18
C ILE A 194 -12.48 2.95 -3.81
N GLU A 195 -11.27 2.61 -4.24
CA GLU A 195 -10.06 3.41 -3.97
C GLU A 195 -10.20 4.82 -4.53
N VAL A 196 -10.53 4.93 -5.82
CA VAL A 196 -10.74 6.25 -6.46
C VAL A 196 -11.84 7.07 -5.77
N TYR A 197 -12.89 6.40 -5.25
CA TYR A 197 -13.97 7.10 -4.53
C TYR A 197 -13.53 7.55 -3.13
N MET A 198 -12.64 6.82 -2.47
CA MET A 198 -12.17 7.16 -1.12
C MET A 198 -11.09 8.25 -1.13
N ASP A 199 -10.41 8.44 -2.28
CA ASP A 199 -9.39 9.47 -2.48
C ASP A 199 -9.96 10.79 -3.06
N LEU A 200 -11.28 10.84 -3.40
CA LEU A 200 -12.02 12.03 -3.85
C LEU A 200 -12.72 12.74 -2.68
#